data_b2365f4c222ab8716b5210b8dda780f1
#
_entry.id   b2365f4c222ab8716b5210b8dda780f1
#
_cell.length_a   1.000
_cell.length_b   1.000
_cell.length_c   1.000
_cell.angle_alpha   90.00
_cell.angle_beta   90.00
_cell.angle_gamma   90.00
#
_symmetry.space_group_name_H-M   'P 1'
#
loop_
_entity.id
_entity.type
_entity.pdbx_description
1 polymer ?
#
loop_
_entity_poly.entity_id
_entity_poly.type
_entity_poly.pdbx_seq_one_letter_code
_entity_poly.pdbx_strand_id
1 'polypeptide(L)'
;MELCTILTMKLRMEGNNIRLRLKKSDIEQLKKEGIVGETVAFSDNLYFYYKLKTNQHDQEINATFVRNAVQITLPLSIANTWMDTEQVGIQFTLDSGLIILVEKDFPCKTRDDEDKNDTFQELALNNC
;
A
#
# COMPACT_ATOMS: atom_id res chain seq x y z
N MET A 1 -20.49 14.91 0.06
CA MET A 1 -20.14 14.42 0.04
C MET A 1 -19.86 13.48 0.61
N GLU A 2 -19.90 12.86 0.68
CA GLU A 2 -19.62 12.10 1.06
C GLU A 2 -18.95 11.41 1.52
N LEU A 3 -18.78 11.22 1.91
CA LEU A 3 -18.23 10.64 2.36
C LEU A 3 -17.86 9.37 2.54
N CYS A 4 -17.90 8.78 2.20
CA CYS A 4 -17.65 7.50 2.25
C CYS A 4 -16.40 7.13 1.99
N THR A 5 -15.74 7.79 1.99
CA THR A 5 -14.53 7.69 1.89
C THR A 5 -13.75 6.74 2.59
N ILE A 6 -14.27 5.95 3.31
CA ILE A 6 -13.58 5.06 4.03
C ILE A 6 -12.91 4.03 3.32
N LEU A 7 -13.12 3.81 2.12
CA LEU A 7 -12.56 2.69 1.41
C LEU A 7 -11.32 3.08 0.66
N THR A 8 -10.30 3.49 1.35
CA THR A 8 -9.09 3.94 0.68
C THR A 8 -7.98 2.91 0.84
N MET A 9 -7.06 2.92 -0.11
CA MET A 9 -5.83 2.16 -0.02
C MET A 9 -5.05 2.68 1.18
N LYS A 10 -4.47 1.78 1.95
CA LYS A 10 -3.76 2.15 3.17
C LYS A 10 -2.27 2.23 2.93
N LEU A 11 -1.66 3.26 3.49
CA LEU A 11 -0.21 3.44 3.45
C LEU A 11 0.33 3.33 4.86
N ARG A 12 1.38 2.53 5.01
CA ARG A 12 2.07 2.41 6.29
C ARG A 12 3.56 2.55 6.04
N MET A 13 4.20 3.42 6.80
CA MET A 13 5.64 3.59 6.75
C MET A 13 6.20 3.25 8.13
N GLU A 14 7.17 2.37 8.17
CA GLU A 14 7.72 1.94 9.44
C GLU A 14 9.16 1.55 9.22
N GLY A 15 10.10 2.20 9.94
CA GLY A 15 11.50 1.99 9.66
C GLY A 15 11.78 2.36 8.22
N ASN A 16 12.48 1.50 7.51
CA ASN A 16 12.76 1.72 6.10
C ASN A 16 11.84 0.88 5.21
N ASN A 17 10.58 0.78 5.62
CA ASN A 17 9.57 -0.01 4.91
C ASN A 17 8.42 0.86 4.47
N ILE A 18 7.90 0.58 3.28
CA ILE A 18 6.64 1.17 2.82
C ILE A 18 5.72 0.01 2.49
N ARG A 19 4.51 0.05 3.05
CA ARG A 19 3.51 -0.97 2.81
C ARG A 19 2.24 -0.34 2.29
N LEU A 20 1.74 -0.87 1.20
CA LEU A 20 0.44 -0.49 0.66
C LEU A 20 -0.50 -1.67 0.81
N ARG A 21 -1.67 -1.43 1.33
CA ARG A 21 -2.71 -2.46 1.44
C ARG A 21 -3.90 -2.03 0.63
N LEU A 22 -4.32 -2.90 -0.27
CA LEU A 22 -5.37 -2.61 -1.23
C LEU A 22 -6.60 -3.43 -0.96
N LYS A 23 -7.76 -2.79 -1.01
CA LYS A 23 -9.03 -3.49 -0.94
C LYS A 23 -9.39 -4.00 -2.32
N LYS A 24 -10.42 -4.82 -2.41
CA LYS A 24 -10.85 -5.35 -3.69
C LYS A 24 -11.15 -4.26 -4.70
N SER A 25 -11.78 -3.18 -4.25
CA SER A 25 -12.13 -2.08 -5.15
C SER A 25 -10.88 -1.38 -5.68
N ASP A 26 -9.84 -1.28 -4.86
CA ASP A 26 -8.58 -0.68 -5.31
C ASP A 26 -7.94 -1.56 -6.38
N ILE A 27 -7.99 -2.87 -6.21
CA ILE A 27 -7.41 -3.79 -7.18
C ILE A 27 -8.17 -3.73 -8.50
N GLU A 28 -9.49 -3.61 -8.43
CA GLU A 28 -10.29 -3.48 -9.63
C GLU A 28 -9.94 -2.20 -10.39
N GLN A 29 -9.73 -1.12 -9.66
CA GLN A 29 -9.34 0.13 -10.28
C GLN A 29 -7.95 0.00 -10.90
N LEU A 30 -7.02 -0.66 -10.20
CA LEU A 30 -5.67 -0.86 -10.71
C LEU A 30 -5.70 -1.67 -12.02
N LYS A 31 -6.54 -2.71 -12.07
CA LYS A 31 -6.67 -3.49 -13.29
C LYS A 31 -7.24 -2.66 -14.43
N LYS A 32 -8.21 -1.82 -14.12
CA LYS A 32 -8.91 -1.07 -15.13
C LYS A 32 -8.14 0.13 -15.63
N GLU A 33 -7.50 0.85 -14.72
CA GLU A 33 -6.87 2.12 -15.07
C GLU A 33 -5.35 2.11 -14.99
N GLY A 34 -4.76 1.08 -14.42
CA GLY A 34 -3.32 1.00 -14.30
C GLY A 34 -2.74 1.83 -13.17
N ILE A 35 -3.59 2.49 -12.40
CA ILE A 35 -3.13 3.32 -11.31
C ILE A 35 -4.24 3.47 -10.27
N VAL A 36 -3.84 3.50 -9.01
CA VAL A 36 -4.74 3.78 -7.91
C VAL A 36 -3.96 4.64 -6.92
N GLY A 37 -4.60 5.64 -6.34
CA GLY A 37 -3.91 6.52 -5.42
C GLY A 37 -4.84 7.27 -4.52
N GLU A 38 -4.25 7.93 -3.53
CA GLU A 38 -4.97 8.69 -2.53
C GLU A 38 -4.27 10.00 -2.27
N THR A 39 -5.03 10.95 -1.73
CA THR A 39 -4.52 12.27 -1.41
C THR A 39 -4.82 12.58 0.04
N VAL A 40 -3.80 13.06 0.75
CA VAL A 40 -3.97 13.54 2.12
C VAL A 40 -3.77 15.05 2.07
N ALA A 41 -4.79 15.80 2.47
CA ALA A 41 -4.73 17.26 2.44
C ALA A 41 -4.27 17.76 3.80
N PHE A 42 -3.12 18.41 3.84
CA PHE A 42 -2.60 18.96 5.08
C PHE A 42 -3.07 20.39 5.29
N SER A 43 -3.27 21.12 4.20
CA SER A 43 -3.80 22.46 4.24
C SER A 43 -4.28 22.80 2.84
N ASP A 44 -4.74 24.02 2.64
CA ASP A 44 -5.31 24.42 1.35
C ASP A 44 -4.35 24.22 0.18
N ASN A 45 -3.07 24.38 0.43
CA ASN A 45 -2.09 24.29 -0.64
C ASN A 45 -1.04 23.22 -0.42
N LEU A 46 -1.24 22.34 0.53
CA LEU A 46 -0.22 21.34 0.85
C LEU A 46 -0.86 19.96 0.91
N TYR A 47 -0.45 19.11 -0.01
CA TYR A 47 -1.01 17.77 -0.14
C TYR A 47 0.10 16.74 -0.15
N PHE A 48 -0.25 15.56 0.30
CA PHE A 48 0.61 14.39 0.20
C PHE A 48 -0.14 13.35 -0.61
N TYR A 49 0.54 12.72 -1.56
CA TYR A 49 -0.08 11.72 -2.43
C TYR A 49 0.63 10.41 -2.28
N TYR A 50 -0.10 9.30 -2.38
CA TYR A 50 0.54 8.01 -2.51
C TYR A 50 -0.21 7.20 -3.55
N LYS A 51 0.56 6.51 -4.41
CA LYS A 51 0.02 5.86 -5.59
C LYS A 51 0.68 4.54 -5.84
N LEU A 52 -0.08 3.63 -6.45
CA LEU A 52 0.43 2.38 -6.96
C LEU A 52 0.11 2.33 -8.43
N LYS A 53 1.11 2.05 -9.26
CA LYS A 53 0.96 2.09 -10.69
C LYS A 53 1.54 0.83 -11.31
N THR A 54 0.97 0.35 -12.40
CA THR A 54 1.54 -0.77 -13.16
C THR A 54 2.16 -0.23 -14.43
N ASN A 55 3.18 -0.91 -14.92
CA ASN A 55 3.88 -0.47 -16.12
C ASN A 55 4.34 -1.71 -16.89
N GLN A 56 3.97 -1.79 -18.17
CA GLN A 56 4.33 -2.95 -18.97
C GLN A 56 5.74 -2.90 -19.51
N HIS A 57 6.41 -1.77 -19.38
CA HIS A 57 7.77 -1.64 -19.86
C HIS A 57 8.83 -1.84 -18.79
N ASP A 58 8.45 -1.78 -17.53
CA ASP A 58 9.41 -1.95 -16.45
C ASP A 58 9.69 -3.41 -16.20
N GLN A 59 10.93 -3.70 -15.81
CA GLN A 59 11.33 -5.05 -15.44
C GLN A 59 11.38 -5.24 -13.94
N GLU A 60 11.47 -4.18 -13.19
CA GLU A 60 11.64 -4.23 -11.75
C GLU A 60 10.68 -3.31 -11.03
N ILE A 61 10.40 -3.66 -9.78
CA ILE A 61 9.60 -2.82 -8.91
C ILE A 61 10.41 -1.58 -8.56
N ASN A 62 9.77 -0.43 -8.51
CA ASN A 62 10.44 0.81 -8.21
C ASN A 62 9.58 1.68 -7.30
N ALA A 63 10.22 2.62 -6.62
CA ALA A 63 9.51 3.60 -5.80
C ALA A 63 10.18 4.95 -5.99
N THR A 64 9.36 5.98 -6.10
CA THR A 64 9.85 7.34 -6.21
C THR A 64 9.13 8.22 -5.21
N PHE A 65 9.77 9.33 -4.84
CA PHE A 65 9.13 10.33 -4.02
C PHE A 65 9.46 11.68 -4.63
N VAL A 66 8.51 12.23 -5.36
CA VAL A 66 8.69 13.47 -6.11
C VAL A 66 7.44 14.32 -5.95
N ARG A 67 7.64 15.59 -5.66
CA ARG A 67 6.52 16.55 -5.54
C ARG A 67 5.46 16.07 -4.58
N ASN A 68 5.91 15.64 -3.40
CA ASN A 68 5.04 15.18 -2.33
C ASN A 68 4.26 13.91 -2.66
N ALA A 69 4.69 13.16 -3.65
CA ALA A 69 4.01 11.94 -4.05
C ALA A 69 4.92 10.73 -3.91
N VAL A 70 4.50 9.77 -3.11
CA VAL A 70 5.12 8.46 -3.07
C VAL A 70 4.45 7.63 -4.16
N GLN A 71 5.23 7.10 -5.08
CA GLN A 71 4.68 6.25 -6.13
C GLN A 71 5.45 4.94 -6.19
N ILE A 72 4.73 3.85 -6.07
CA ILE A 72 5.29 2.53 -6.25
C ILE A 72 4.83 2.03 -7.60
N THR A 73 5.77 1.53 -8.40
CA THR A 73 5.48 1.05 -9.74
C THR A 73 5.80 -0.43 -9.80
N LEU A 74 4.85 -1.22 -10.27
CA LEU A 74 5.00 -2.66 -10.42
C LEU A 74 5.06 -3.01 -11.90
N PRO A 75 5.98 -3.89 -12.30
CA PRO A 75 5.90 -4.47 -13.66
C PRO A 75 4.55 -5.14 -13.82
N LEU A 76 3.95 -4.99 -14.98
CA LEU A 76 2.60 -5.50 -15.20
C LEU A 76 2.51 -7.01 -14.98
N SER A 77 3.53 -7.76 -15.39
CA SER A 77 3.50 -9.21 -15.20
C SER A 77 3.46 -9.60 -13.73
N ILE A 78 4.23 -8.89 -12.90
CA ILE A 78 4.23 -9.16 -11.47
C ILE A 78 2.89 -8.78 -10.86
N ALA A 79 2.36 -7.64 -11.28
CA ALA A 79 1.06 -7.18 -10.77
C ALA A 79 -0.05 -8.14 -11.15
N ASN A 80 -0.06 -8.63 -12.39
CA ASN A 80 -1.10 -9.56 -12.83
C ASN A 80 -1.08 -10.85 -12.05
N THR A 81 0.11 -11.40 -11.79
CA THR A 81 0.20 -12.63 -11.00
C THR A 81 -0.37 -12.40 -9.60
N TRP A 82 -0.03 -11.26 -9.00
CA TRP A 82 -0.53 -10.96 -7.67
C TRP A 82 -2.04 -10.72 -7.66
N MET A 83 -2.54 -9.99 -8.65
CA MET A 83 -3.97 -9.66 -8.67
C MET A 83 -4.85 -10.83 -9.04
N ASP A 84 -4.37 -11.71 -9.92
CA ASP A 84 -5.20 -12.76 -10.48
C ASP A 84 -5.11 -14.12 -9.78
N THR A 85 -4.30 -14.21 -8.74
CA THR A 85 -4.16 -15.47 -8.00
C THR A 85 -4.44 -15.21 -6.53
N GLU A 86 -4.20 -16.21 -5.71
CA GLU A 86 -4.38 -16.07 -4.26
C GLU A 86 -3.14 -15.53 -3.57
N GLN A 87 -2.19 -15.06 -4.33
CA GLN A 87 -0.99 -14.46 -3.76
C GLN A 87 -1.38 -13.24 -2.93
N VAL A 88 -1.00 -13.23 -1.66
CA VAL A 88 -1.42 -12.17 -0.74
C VAL A 88 -0.65 -10.88 -0.99
N GLY A 89 0.64 -10.97 -1.22
CA GLY A 89 1.43 -9.76 -1.35
C GLY A 89 2.68 -9.93 -2.16
N ILE A 90 3.33 -8.81 -2.37
CA ILE A 90 4.60 -8.70 -3.07
C ILE A 90 5.56 -7.98 -2.13
N GLN A 91 6.78 -8.49 -2.03
CA GLN A 91 7.80 -7.84 -1.23
C GLN A 91 9.05 -7.69 -2.07
N PHE A 92 9.66 -6.53 -2.02
CA PHE A 92 10.86 -6.25 -2.81
C PHE A 92 11.75 -5.26 -2.09
N THR A 93 13.05 -5.48 -2.12
CA THR A 93 14.00 -4.56 -1.51
C THR A 93 14.76 -3.85 -2.61
N LEU A 94 14.70 -2.52 -2.61
CA LEU A 94 15.42 -1.72 -3.58
C LEU A 94 16.92 -1.68 -3.24
N ASP A 95 17.73 -1.28 -4.20
CA ASP A 95 19.17 -1.17 -3.98
C ASP A 95 19.48 -0.20 -2.84
N SER A 96 18.63 0.78 -2.62
CA SER A 96 18.83 1.73 -1.53
C SER A 96 18.58 1.12 -0.16
N GLY A 97 18.00 -0.07 -0.10
CA GLY A 97 17.63 -0.70 1.15
C GLY A 97 16.17 -0.51 1.52
N LEU A 98 15.43 0.30 0.77
CA LEU A 98 14.01 0.50 1.04
C LEU A 98 13.25 -0.80 0.74
N ILE A 99 12.45 -1.24 1.69
CA ILE A 99 11.64 -2.45 1.52
C ILE A 99 10.22 -2.03 1.17
N ILE A 100 9.72 -2.59 0.07
CA ILE A 100 8.39 -2.30 -0.42
C ILE A 100 7.51 -3.52 -0.25
N LEU A 101 6.34 -3.33 0.33
CA LEU A 101 5.33 -4.39 0.46
C LEU A 101 4.03 -3.88 -0.13
N VAL A 102 3.44 -4.68 -1.03
CA VAL A 102 2.14 -4.38 -1.60
C VAL A 102 1.27 -5.58 -1.31
N GLU A 103 0.19 -5.39 -0.58
CA GLU A 103 -0.60 -6.49 -0.06
C GLU A 103 -2.09 -6.29 -0.27
N LYS A 104 -2.80 -7.39 -0.33
CA LYS A 104 -4.26 -7.36 -0.29
C LYS A 104 -4.68 -7.14 1.15
N ASP A 105 -5.65 -6.26 1.35
CA ASP A 105 -6.14 -5.99 2.70
C ASP A 105 -7.10 -7.11 3.11
N PHE A 106 -6.97 -7.55 4.34
CA PHE A 106 -7.85 -8.57 4.89
C PHE A 106 -8.03 -8.31 6.38
N PRO A 107 -9.03 -8.95 7.00
CA PRO A 107 -9.32 -8.66 8.41
C PRO A 107 -8.11 -8.93 9.30
N CYS A 108 -7.89 -8.04 10.25
CA CYS A 108 -6.70 -8.16 11.10
C CYS A 108 -6.99 -9.04 12.29
N LYS A 109 -7.29 -10.29 12.03
CA LYS A 109 -7.55 -11.21 13.10
C LYS A 109 -6.32 -11.60 13.85
N THR A 110 -5.23 -11.81 13.17
CA THR A 110 -4.01 -12.21 13.82
C THR A 110 -2.89 -11.39 13.23
N ARG A 111 -2.27 -10.61 14.03
CA ARG A 111 -1.14 -9.81 13.64
C ARG A 111 0.07 -10.38 14.30
N ASP A 112 0.81 -11.17 13.57
CA ASP A 112 2.01 -11.79 14.11
C ASP A 112 3.22 -10.87 13.99
N ASP A 113 3.07 -9.78 13.27
CA ASP A 113 4.18 -8.86 13.07
C ASP A 113 4.32 -7.86 14.22
N GLU A 114 3.48 -7.94 15.22
CA GLU A 114 3.56 -7.03 16.36
C GLU A 114 4.28 -7.67 17.53
N ASP A 115 5.11 -6.88 18.21
CA ASP A 115 5.75 -7.33 19.43
C ASP A 115 4.78 -7.06 20.56
N LYS A 116 4.08 -8.08 20.98
CA LYS A 116 3.06 -7.92 22.00
C LYS A 116 3.63 -7.51 23.35
N ASN A 117 4.90 -7.74 23.57
CA ASN A 117 5.50 -7.35 24.85
C ASN A 117 5.81 -5.86 24.91
N ASP A 118 5.86 -5.21 23.77
CA ASP A 118 6.16 -3.79 23.70
C ASP A 118 4.95 -2.98 23.25
N THR A 119 3.76 -3.50 23.45
CA THR A 119 2.54 -2.80 23.09
C THR A 119 1.67 -2.69 24.35
N PHE A 120 0.67 -1.84 24.28
CA PHE A 120 -0.25 -1.65 25.39
C PHE A 120 -1.35 -2.69 25.30
N GLN A 121 -1.03 -3.92 25.69
CA GLN A 121 -1.97 -5.02 25.57
C GLN A 121 -3.24 -4.78 26.39
N GLU A 122 -3.10 -4.07 27.50
CA GLU A 122 -4.25 -3.78 28.36
C GLU A 122 -5.28 -2.91 27.66
N LEU A 123 -4.90 -2.24 26.58
CA LEU A 123 -5.80 -1.39 25.83
C LEU A 123 -6.33 -2.07 24.56
N ALA A 124 -6.02 -3.33 24.37
CA ALA A 124 -6.33 -4.02 23.13
C ALA A 124 -7.73 -4.61 23.05
N LEU A 125 -8.66 -4.13 23.82
CA LEU A 125 -10.01 -4.67 23.88
C LEU A 125 -10.67 -4.64 22.52
N ASN A 126 -10.75 -5.63 21.79
CA ASN A 126 -11.40 -5.70 20.49
C ASN A 126 -10.79 -4.82 19.41
N ASN A 127 -9.60 -4.29 19.63
CA ASN A 127 -8.92 -3.51 18.62
C ASN A 127 -7.88 -4.36 17.93
N CYS A 128 -7.57 -4.05 16.69
CA CYS A 128 -6.51 -4.76 15.98
C CYS A 128 -5.23 -3.98 16.01
#